data_5057093d15470bd30f0c769ccf440817
#
_entry.id   5057093d15470bd30f0c769ccf440817
#
_cell.length_a   1.000
_cell.length_b   1.000
_cell.length_c   1.000
_cell.angle_alpha   90.00
_cell.angle_beta   90.00
_cell.angle_gamma   90.00
#
_symmetry.space_group_name_H-M   'P 1'
#
loop_
_entity.id
_entity.type
_entity.pdbx_description
1 polymer ?
#
loop_
_entity_poly.entity_id
_entity_poly.type
_entity_poly.pdbx_seq_one_letter_code
_entity_poly.pdbx_strand_id
1 'polypeptide(L)'
;MERVRDIGIVAHIDAGKTTVSERVLFYTGISHKIGEVHEGDTVMDWMEQERERGITITSAATTCFWTPTYVENRERGNTNEHRINLIDTPGHIDFTVEVKRSLRVLDGAVVVFDGVAGVEPQSETNWRYADEYGVPRICFINKLDRMGASFEKSFQSILERLTPHAVAVQIPIGIEESFR
;
A
#
# COMPACT_ATOMS: atom_id res chain seq x y z
N MET A 1 -1.11 -21.38 -11.12
CA MET A 1 -0.36 -20.39 -10.32
C MET A 1 -0.08 -19.08 -11.09
N GLU A 2 -0.25 -19.02 -12.40
CA GLU A 2 0.04 -17.82 -13.20
C GLU A 2 -0.75 -16.55 -12.82
N ARG A 3 -1.87 -16.68 -12.11
CA ARG A 3 -2.79 -15.58 -11.79
C ARG A 3 -2.93 -15.29 -10.29
N VAL A 4 -2.02 -15.81 -9.47
CA VAL A 4 -1.97 -15.49 -8.03
C VAL A 4 -0.84 -14.50 -7.80
N ARG A 5 -1.10 -13.46 -7.01
CA ARG A 5 -0.10 -12.48 -6.62
C ARG A 5 -0.19 -12.19 -5.14
N ASP A 6 0.93 -12.27 -4.47
CA ASP A 6 1.10 -11.90 -3.07
C ASP A 6 1.66 -10.47 -3.01
N ILE A 7 0.80 -9.51 -2.68
CA ILE A 7 1.14 -8.08 -2.69
C ILE A 7 1.17 -7.55 -1.27
N GLY A 8 2.31 -7.02 -0.86
CA GLY A 8 2.46 -6.37 0.44
C GLY A 8 2.15 -4.88 0.40
N ILE A 9 1.54 -4.36 1.45
CA ILE A 9 1.43 -2.92 1.67
C ILE A 9 2.37 -2.53 2.80
N VAL A 10 3.33 -1.67 2.48
CA VAL A 10 4.39 -1.22 3.37
C VAL A 10 4.30 0.30 3.50
N ALA A 11 4.34 0.80 4.72
CA ALA A 11 4.23 2.24 4.96
C ALA A 11 4.93 2.65 6.25
N HIS A 12 5.26 3.93 6.35
CA HIS A 12 5.53 4.56 7.64
C HIS A 12 4.25 4.69 8.47
N ILE A 13 4.39 4.83 9.78
CA ILE A 13 3.28 5.09 10.70
C ILE A 13 2.49 6.30 10.19
N ASP A 14 1.18 6.23 10.23
CA ASP A 14 0.25 7.27 9.78
C ASP A 14 0.31 7.67 8.30
N ALA A 15 1.12 7.03 7.45
CA ALA A 15 1.12 7.30 6.01
C ALA A 15 -0.18 6.90 5.30
N GLY A 16 -1.06 6.16 5.99
CA GLY A 16 -2.36 5.73 5.48
C GLY A 16 -2.36 4.31 4.90
N LYS A 17 -1.52 3.42 5.43
CA LYS A 17 -1.45 2.02 5.04
C LYS A 17 -2.83 1.34 5.10
N THR A 18 -3.46 1.33 6.25
CA THR A 18 -4.80 0.73 6.46
C THR A 18 -5.84 1.34 5.54
N THR A 19 -5.81 2.66 5.33
CA THR A 19 -6.73 3.33 4.39
C THR A 19 -6.58 2.80 2.96
N VAL A 20 -5.34 2.61 2.48
CA VAL A 20 -5.08 2.06 1.14
C VAL A 20 -5.56 0.61 1.05
N SER A 21 -5.27 -0.22 2.06
CA SER A 21 -5.71 -1.62 2.14
C SER A 21 -7.23 -1.70 2.09
N GLU A 22 -7.94 -0.95 2.92
CA GLU A 22 -9.41 -0.91 2.97
C GLU A 22 -10.03 -0.45 1.64
N ARG A 23 -9.41 0.51 0.94
CA ARG A 23 -9.86 0.94 -0.38
C ARG A 23 -9.71 -0.16 -1.43
N VAL A 24 -8.61 -0.91 -1.40
CA VAL A 24 -8.44 -2.07 -2.29
C VAL A 24 -9.52 -3.11 -2.02
N LEU A 25 -9.81 -3.43 -0.75
CA LEU A 25 -10.86 -4.39 -0.38
C LEU A 25 -12.26 -3.91 -0.80
N PHE A 26 -12.53 -2.62 -0.68
CA PHE A 26 -13.78 -2.03 -1.13
C PHE A 26 -13.96 -2.14 -2.65
N TYR A 27 -12.96 -1.74 -3.44
CA TYR A 27 -13.04 -1.78 -4.91
C TYR A 27 -13.03 -3.20 -5.48
N THR A 28 -12.50 -4.17 -4.74
CA THR A 28 -12.56 -5.60 -5.11
C THR A 28 -13.83 -6.30 -4.61
N GLY A 29 -14.73 -5.57 -3.93
CA GLY A 29 -16.03 -6.08 -3.49
C GLY A 29 -15.98 -6.98 -2.25
N ILE A 30 -14.84 -7.05 -1.55
CA ILE A 30 -14.70 -7.80 -0.29
C ILE A 30 -15.38 -7.05 0.85
N SER A 31 -15.21 -5.72 0.91
CA SER A 31 -15.91 -4.87 1.86
C SER A 31 -17.06 -4.13 1.19
N HIS A 32 -18.22 -4.07 1.85
CA HIS A 32 -19.39 -3.32 1.39
C HIS A 32 -19.42 -1.88 1.89
N LYS A 33 -18.57 -1.55 2.84
CA LYS A 33 -18.38 -0.19 3.37
C LYS A 33 -16.93 0.23 3.21
N ILE A 34 -16.73 1.51 3.01
CA ILE A 34 -15.39 2.09 3.10
C ILE A 34 -15.09 2.19 4.59
N GLY A 35 -14.27 1.25 5.12
CA GLY A 35 -13.82 1.29 6.49
C GLY A 35 -12.93 2.51 6.73
N GLU A 36 -13.22 3.29 7.77
CA GLU A 36 -12.37 4.38 8.23
C GLU A 36 -11.68 3.99 9.53
N VAL A 37 -10.37 4.22 9.60
CA VAL A 37 -9.54 3.88 10.78
C VAL A 37 -10.08 4.54 12.05
N HIS A 38 -10.63 5.77 11.91
CA HIS A 38 -11.18 6.53 13.04
C HIS A 38 -12.51 5.99 13.57
N GLU A 39 -13.24 5.21 12.78
CA GLU A 39 -14.53 4.63 13.19
C GLU A 39 -14.40 3.18 13.71
N GLY A 40 -13.21 2.58 13.64
CA GLY A 40 -12.94 1.22 14.12
C GLY A 40 -13.57 0.10 13.28
N ASP A 41 -14.07 0.42 12.08
CA ASP A 41 -14.78 -0.48 11.17
C ASP A 41 -13.87 -1.07 10.07
N THR A 42 -12.60 -1.33 10.40
CA THR A 42 -11.62 -1.85 9.44
C THR A 42 -11.62 -3.38 9.39
N VAL A 43 -11.50 -3.95 8.19
CA VAL A 43 -11.43 -5.40 7.96
C VAL A 43 -10.03 -5.94 8.26
N MET A 44 -8.99 -5.15 7.99
CA MET A 44 -7.60 -5.58 8.13
C MET A 44 -7.10 -5.53 9.58
N ASP A 45 -7.52 -4.53 10.38
CA ASP A 45 -7.16 -4.42 11.79
C ASP A 45 -8.19 -5.18 12.63
N TRP A 46 -8.01 -6.49 12.76
CA TRP A 46 -8.96 -7.38 13.44
C TRP A 46 -8.77 -7.44 14.95
N MET A 47 -7.60 -7.07 15.48
CA MET A 47 -7.33 -7.03 16.92
C MET A 47 -7.85 -5.73 17.54
N GLU A 48 -8.45 -5.82 18.71
CA GLU A 48 -8.95 -4.66 19.47
C GLU A 48 -7.82 -3.64 19.73
N GLN A 49 -6.62 -4.11 20.04
CA GLN A 49 -5.44 -3.28 20.28
C GLN A 49 -4.96 -2.54 19.02
N GLU A 50 -5.13 -3.12 17.83
CA GLU A 50 -4.82 -2.49 16.54
C GLU A 50 -5.81 -1.36 16.27
N ARG A 51 -7.09 -1.60 16.50
CA ARG A 51 -8.18 -0.61 16.35
C ARG A 51 -8.03 0.56 17.31
N GLU A 52 -7.77 0.29 18.60
CA GLU A 52 -7.58 1.33 19.61
C GLU A 52 -6.37 2.23 19.34
N ARG A 53 -5.29 1.66 18.82
CA ARG A 53 -4.03 2.39 18.60
C ARG A 53 -3.87 2.92 17.17
N GLY A 54 -4.71 2.46 16.23
CA GLY A 54 -4.60 2.79 14.80
C GLY A 54 -3.32 2.29 14.15
N ILE A 55 -2.71 1.21 14.70
CA ILE A 55 -1.47 0.61 14.20
C ILE A 55 -1.65 -0.88 13.94
N THR A 56 -1.11 -1.38 12.83
CA THR A 56 -1.06 -2.82 12.56
C THR A 56 0.07 -3.46 13.37
N ILE A 57 -0.27 -4.44 14.18
CA ILE A 57 0.67 -5.19 15.04
C ILE A 57 1.03 -6.51 14.38
N THR A 58 0.06 -7.20 13.83
CA THR A 58 0.23 -8.53 13.22
C THR A 58 0.01 -8.45 11.71
N SER A 59 0.81 -9.16 10.94
CA SER A 59 0.59 -9.26 9.49
C SER A 59 -0.74 -9.96 9.22
N ALA A 60 -1.67 -9.27 8.57
CA ALA A 60 -2.93 -9.81 8.10
C ALA A 60 -2.85 -10.13 6.62
N ALA A 61 -3.46 -11.22 6.19
CA ALA A 61 -3.56 -11.58 4.78
C ALA A 61 -5.03 -11.71 4.39
N THR A 62 -5.46 -10.94 3.41
CA THR A 62 -6.81 -11.01 2.86
C THR A 62 -6.76 -11.31 1.37
N THR A 63 -7.55 -12.26 0.92
CA THR A 63 -7.65 -12.60 -0.50
C THR A 63 -8.75 -11.80 -1.17
N CYS A 64 -8.41 -11.15 -2.28
CA CYS A 64 -9.37 -10.51 -3.16
C CYS A 64 -9.18 -10.95 -4.62
N PHE A 65 -10.17 -10.65 -5.45
CA PHE A 65 -10.16 -11.02 -6.86
C PHE A 65 -10.33 -9.78 -7.72
N TRP A 66 -9.55 -9.69 -8.77
CA TRP A 66 -9.56 -8.56 -9.67
C TRP A 66 -9.46 -8.99 -11.14
N THR A 67 -10.37 -8.47 -11.96
CA THR A 67 -10.30 -8.62 -13.42
C THR A 67 -9.90 -7.30 -14.03
N PRO A 68 -8.71 -7.19 -14.66
CA PRO A 68 -8.29 -5.96 -15.32
C PRO A 68 -9.29 -5.51 -16.39
N THR A 69 -9.65 -4.22 -16.39
CA THR A 69 -10.67 -3.66 -17.29
C THR A 69 -10.16 -3.39 -18.71
N TYR A 70 -8.83 -3.32 -18.90
CA TYR A 70 -8.19 -3.03 -20.19
C TYR A 70 -8.01 -4.24 -21.09
N VAL A 71 -8.41 -5.44 -20.63
CA VAL A 71 -8.35 -6.64 -21.46
C VAL A 71 -9.59 -6.70 -22.35
N GLU A 72 -9.45 -6.18 -23.57
CA GLU A 72 -10.55 -6.00 -24.54
C GLU A 72 -11.20 -7.30 -25.04
N ASN A 73 -10.58 -8.45 -24.89
CA ASN A 73 -11.12 -9.72 -25.36
C ASN A 73 -11.63 -10.57 -24.19
N ARG A 74 -12.83 -10.26 -23.75
CA ARG A 74 -13.68 -11.23 -23.02
C ARG A 74 -14.20 -12.29 -23.99
N GLU A 75 -13.37 -13.21 -24.44
CA GLU A 75 -13.89 -14.46 -24.94
C GLU A 75 -14.73 -15.10 -23.84
N ARG A 76 -15.98 -15.42 -24.16
CA ARG A 76 -16.92 -16.05 -23.21
C ARG A 76 -16.28 -17.29 -22.62
N GLY A 77 -15.94 -17.21 -21.34
CA GLY A 77 -15.38 -18.34 -20.55
C GLY A 77 -13.93 -18.17 -20.08
N ASN A 78 -13.16 -17.20 -20.56
CA ASN A 78 -11.82 -16.92 -20.06
C ASN A 78 -11.86 -15.70 -19.12
N THR A 79 -12.16 -15.93 -17.86
CA THR A 79 -12.06 -14.89 -16.83
C THR A 79 -10.58 -14.61 -16.59
N ASN A 80 -10.07 -13.46 -17.08
CA ASN A 80 -8.73 -12.96 -16.73
C ASN A 80 -8.68 -12.47 -15.28
N GLU A 81 -9.38 -13.17 -14.40
CA GLU A 81 -9.44 -12.88 -12.98
C GLU A 81 -8.12 -13.27 -12.32
N HIS A 82 -7.58 -12.33 -11.56
CA HIS A 82 -6.39 -12.50 -10.74
C HIS A 82 -6.81 -12.66 -9.28
N ARG A 83 -6.25 -13.65 -8.62
CA ARG A 83 -6.32 -13.77 -7.16
C ARG A 83 -5.17 -12.96 -6.57
N ILE A 84 -5.50 -11.99 -5.75
CA ILE A 84 -4.54 -11.14 -5.06
C ILE A 84 -4.66 -11.44 -3.57
N ASN A 85 -3.57 -11.90 -2.97
CA ASN A 85 -3.44 -11.97 -1.52
C ASN A 85 -2.80 -10.67 -1.06
N LEU A 86 -3.59 -9.81 -0.43
CA LEU A 86 -3.14 -8.55 0.12
C LEU A 86 -2.57 -8.82 1.50
N ILE A 87 -1.28 -8.58 1.68
CA ILE A 87 -0.55 -8.82 2.93
C ILE A 87 -0.25 -7.46 3.55
N ASP A 88 -0.94 -7.18 4.65
CA ASP A 88 -0.70 -5.97 5.42
C ASP A 88 0.48 -6.19 6.37
N THR A 89 1.52 -5.37 6.24
CA THR A 89 2.74 -5.51 7.05
C THR A 89 2.72 -4.51 8.20
N PRO A 90 3.19 -4.89 9.41
CA PRO A 90 3.32 -3.93 10.49
C PRO A 90 4.18 -2.72 10.08
N GLY A 91 3.69 -1.53 10.40
CA GLY A 91 4.38 -0.27 10.09
C GLY A 91 5.41 0.16 11.14
N HIS A 92 5.47 -0.49 12.31
CA HIS A 92 6.30 -0.05 13.42
C HIS A 92 7.69 -0.73 13.42
N ILE A 93 8.72 0.00 13.84
CA ILE A 93 10.11 -0.47 13.86
C ILE A 93 10.31 -1.70 14.76
N ASP A 94 9.51 -1.85 15.80
CA ASP A 94 9.59 -2.97 16.75
C ASP A 94 9.20 -4.31 16.11
N PHE A 95 8.54 -4.32 14.96
CA PHE A 95 8.07 -5.50 14.25
C PHE A 95 8.94 -5.87 13.04
N THR A 96 10.24 -5.62 13.13
CA THR A 96 11.21 -5.89 12.04
C THR A 96 11.18 -7.34 11.55
N VAL A 97 11.00 -8.31 12.47
CA VAL A 97 10.98 -9.74 12.13
C VAL A 97 9.72 -10.08 11.31
N GLU A 98 8.58 -9.55 11.68
CA GLU A 98 7.31 -9.72 10.98
C GLU A 98 7.36 -9.09 9.58
N VAL A 99 7.94 -7.89 9.44
CA VAL A 99 8.16 -7.23 8.15
C VAL A 99 9.04 -8.10 7.25
N LYS A 100 10.19 -8.59 7.76
CA LYS A 100 11.08 -9.47 6.99
C LYS A 100 10.44 -10.80 6.59
N ARG A 101 9.62 -11.38 7.47
CA ARG A 101 8.87 -12.62 7.14
C ARG A 101 7.87 -12.39 6.03
N SER A 102 7.12 -11.29 6.09
CA SER A 102 6.15 -10.92 5.05
C SER A 102 6.85 -10.67 3.71
N LEU A 103 7.93 -9.91 3.69
CA LEU A 103 8.67 -9.60 2.45
C LEU A 103 9.17 -10.85 1.70
N ARG A 104 9.45 -11.95 2.40
CA ARG A 104 9.97 -13.20 1.78
C ARG A 104 8.97 -13.90 0.86
N VAL A 105 7.69 -13.65 1.03
CA VAL A 105 6.61 -14.32 0.27
C VAL A 105 5.98 -13.41 -0.77
N LEU A 106 6.37 -12.14 -0.83
CA LEU A 106 5.75 -11.17 -1.72
C LEU A 106 6.25 -11.29 -3.17
N ASP A 107 5.32 -11.24 -4.11
CA ASP A 107 5.60 -11.01 -5.53
C ASP A 107 5.90 -9.54 -5.83
N GLY A 108 5.40 -8.63 -5.00
CA GLY A 108 5.62 -7.19 -5.09
C GLY A 108 5.07 -6.44 -3.88
N ALA A 109 5.43 -5.17 -3.75
CA ALA A 109 4.97 -4.33 -2.67
C ALA A 109 4.49 -2.95 -3.15
N VAL A 110 3.48 -2.42 -2.47
CA VAL A 110 3.06 -1.03 -2.56
C VAL A 110 3.65 -0.29 -1.35
N VAL A 111 4.54 0.65 -1.60
CA VAL A 111 5.14 1.48 -0.55
C VAL A 111 4.39 2.80 -0.49
N VAL A 112 3.71 3.05 0.63
CA VAL A 112 2.89 4.24 0.82
C VAL A 112 3.69 5.32 1.52
N PHE A 113 3.74 6.50 0.91
CA PHE A 113 4.39 7.71 1.44
C PHE A 113 3.34 8.75 1.81
N ASP A 114 3.59 9.52 2.86
CA ASP A 114 2.79 10.69 3.18
C ASP A 114 3.20 11.87 2.28
N GLY A 115 2.24 12.50 1.61
CA GLY A 115 2.48 13.61 0.68
C GLY A 115 3.04 14.87 1.34
N VAL A 116 2.94 15.00 2.66
CA VAL A 116 3.50 16.10 3.43
C VAL A 116 4.93 15.78 3.89
N ALA A 117 5.14 14.59 4.46
CA ALA A 117 6.41 14.17 5.05
C ALA A 117 7.40 13.61 4.01
N GLY A 118 6.93 13.02 2.92
CA GLY A 118 7.78 12.36 1.94
C GLY A 118 8.43 11.08 2.49
N VAL A 119 9.71 10.88 2.19
CA VAL A 119 10.48 9.72 2.68
C VAL A 119 10.93 9.95 4.11
N GLU A 120 10.56 9.04 4.99
CA GLU A 120 10.91 9.03 6.41
C GLU A 120 11.91 7.89 6.73
N PRO A 121 12.63 7.93 7.88
CA PRO A 121 13.67 6.95 8.20
C PRO A 121 13.19 5.50 8.17
N GLN A 122 11.94 5.26 8.56
CA GLN A 122 11.34 3.93 8.53
C GLN A 122 11.07 3.45 7.10
N SER A 123 10.72 4.36 6.19
CA SER A 123 10.58 4.06 4.77
C SER A 123 11.89 3.59 4.16
N GLU A 124 13.04 4.20 4.54
CA GLU A 124 14.37 3.78 4.11
C GLU A 124 14.73 2.39 4.62
N THR A 125 14.38 2.10 5.87
CA THR A 125 14.65 0.79 6.47
C THR A 125 13.86 -0.31 5.76
N ASN A 126 12.57 -0.08 5.54
CA ASN A 126 11.70 -1.01 4.82
C ASN A 126 12.13 -1.18 3.36
N TRP A 127 12.60 -0.10 2.73
CA TRP A 127 13.14 -0.13 1.39
C TRP A 127 14.35 -1.04 1.27
N ARG A 128 15.32 -0.93 2.19
CA ARG A 128 16.50 -1.80 2.24
C ARG A 128 16.14 -3.26 2.46
N TYR A 129 15.15 -3.55 3.30
CA TYR A 129 14.67 -4.92 3.46
C TYR A 129 14.03 -5.45 2.17
N ALA A 130 13.26 -4.65 1.45
CA ALA A 130 12.72 -5.05 0.17
C ALA A 130 13.82 -5.30 -0.87
N ASP A 131 14.93 -4.54 -0.85
CA ASP A 131 16.11 -4.81 -1.68
C ASP A 131 16.78 -6.13 -1.29
N GLU A 132 16.93 -6.40 0.01
CA GLU A 132 17.51 -7.65 0.53
C GLU A 132 16.77 -8.90 -0.01
N TYR A 133 15.45 -8.81 -0.16
CA TYR A 133 14.62 -9.91 -0.67
C TYR A 133 14.26 -9.80 -2.15
N GLY A 134 14.77 -8.79 -2.86
CA GLY A 134 14.52 -8.60 -4.29
C GLY A 134 13.05 -8.31 -4.64
N VAL A 135 12.28 -7.71 -3.73
CA VAL A 135 10.85 -7.43 -3.92
C VAL A 135 10.66 -6.20 -4.81
N PRO A 136 10.02 -6.33 -5.99
CA PRO A 136 9.67 -5.17 -6.82
C PRO A 136 8.65 -4.27 -6.11
N ARG A 137 8.70 -2.95 -6.37
CA ARG A 137 7.90 -1.97 -5.63
C ARG A 137 7.23 -0.96 -6.55
N ILE A 138 6.02 -0.58 -6.14
CA ILE A 138 5.32 0.61 -6.63
C ILE A 138 5.20 1.59 -5.47
N CYS A 139 5.59 2.85 -5.68
CA CYS A 139 5.43 3.93 -4.71
C CYS A 139 4.06 4.57 -4.85
N PHE A 140 3.36 4.79 -3.74
CA PHE A 140 2.08 5.46 -3.69
C PHE A 140 2.19 6.66 -2.75
N ILE A 141 2.12 7.88 -3.31
CA ILE A 141 2.13 9.13 -2.52
C ILE A 141 0.69 9.45 -2.14
N ASN A 142 0.39 9.32 -0.87
CA ASN A 142 -0.95 9.47 -0.28
C ASN A 142 -1.12 10.85 0.35
N LYS A 143 -2.36 11.23 0.65
CA LYS A 143 -2.73 12.47 1.34
C LYS A 143 -2.32 13.75 0.62
N LEU A 144 -2.37 13.74 -0.70
CA LEU A 144 -2.06 14.93 -1.50
C LEU A 144 -3.12 16.04 -1.38
N ASP A 145 -4.27 15.72 -0.77
CA ASP A 145 -5.34 16.63 -0.39
C ASP A 145 -5.04 17.45 0.88
N ARG A 146 -4.01 17.08 1.64
CA ARG A 146 -3.67 17.77 2.89
C ARG A 146 -2.91 19.05 2.64
N MET A 147 -3.10 20.03 3.52
CA MET A 147 -2.32 21.27 3.55
C MET A 147 -0.83 20.97 3.71
N GLY A 148 0.00 21.57 2.88
CA GLY A 148 1.46 21.34 2.85
C GLY A 148 1.90 20.12 2.07
N ALA A 149 0.97 19.33 1.50
CA ALA A 149 1.31 18.20 0.66
C ALA A 149 1.87 18.66 -0.69
N SER A 150 2.89 17.96 -1.17
CA SER A 150 3.50 18.22 -2.47
C SER A 150 3.99 16.93 -3.10
N PHE A 151 3.46 16.61 -4.27
CA PHE A 151 3.91 15.48 -5.07
C PHE A 151 5.39 15.64 -5.44
N GLU A 152 5.79 16.81 -5.91
CA GLU A 152 7.15 17.08 -6.36
C GLU A 152 8.17 16.89 -5.25
N LYS A 153 7.90 17.44 -4.05
CA LYS A 153 8.79 17.27 -2.88
C LYS A 153 8.88 15.81 -2.46
N SER A 154 7.75 15.11 -2.40
CA SER A 154 7.71 13.70 -2.03
C SER A 154 8.42 12.83 -3.06
N PHE A 155 8.19 13.07 -4.35
CA PHE A 155 8.87 12.36 -5.43
C PHE A 155 10.37 12.63 -5.44
N GLN A 156 10.79 13.88 -5.25
CA GLN A 156 12.21 14.24 -5.14
C GLN A 156 12.88 13.54 -3.96
N SER A 157 12.20 13.43 -2.81
CA SER A 157 12.72 12.70 -1.66
C SER A 157 12.92 11.20 -1.94
N ILE A 158 12.09 10.59 -2.79
CA ILE A 158 12.26 9.21 -3.25
C ILE A 158 13.51 9.08 -4.13
N LEU A 159 13.69 10.01 -5.07
CA LEU A 159 14.86 10.02 -5.96
C LEU A 159 16.18 10.17 -5.20
N GLU A 160 16.21 11.02 -4.19
CA GLU A 160 17.42 11.33 -3.42
C GLU A 160 17.77 10.27 -2.37
N ARG A 161 16.75 9.72 -1.70
CA ARG A 161 16.96 8.90 -0.50
C ARG A 161 16.78 7.39 -0.73
N LEU A 162 16.01 7.00 -1.75
CA LEU A 162 15.68 5.60 -1.99
C LEU A 162 16.27 5.06 -3.29
N THR A 163 15.95 5.68 -4.42
CA THR A 163 16.44 5.23 -5.73
C THR A 163 16.39 6.35 -6.78
N PRO A 164 17.49 6.60 -7.52
CA PRO A 164 17.50 7.58 -8.59
C PRO A 164 16.73 7.12 -9.84
N HIS A 165 16.24 5.88 -9.87
CA HIS A 165 15.58 5.27 -11.03
C HIS A 165 14.05 5.30 -10.95
N ALA A 166 13.47 6.00 -9.96
CA ALA A 166 12.03 6.12 -9.87
C ALA A 166 11.45 6.94 -11.04
N VAL A 167 10.33 6.49 -11.58
CA VAL A 167 9.60 7.15 -12.67
C VAL A 167 8.17 7.38 -12.24
N ALA A 168 7.66 8.60 -12.45
CA ALA A 168 6.27 8.91 -12.19
C ALA A 168 5.37 8.26 -13.25
N VAL A 169 4.47 7.38 -12.83
CA VAL A 169 3.49 6.70 -13.71
C VAL A 169 2.19 7.50 -13.80
N GLN A 170 1.90 8.29 -12.78
CA GLN A 170 0.73 9.18 -12.70
C GLN A 170 1.17 10.54 -12.17
N ILE A 171 0.49 11.59 -12.60
CA ILE A 171 0.72 12.96 -12.17
C ILE A 171 -0.56 13.47 -11.52
N PRO A 172 -0.51 14.10 -10.33
CA PRO A 172 -1.69 14.64 -9.67
C PRO A 172 -2.25 15.84 -10.44
N ILE A 173 -3.57 15.98 -10.38
CA ILE A 173 -4.27 17.16 -10.89
C ILE A 173 -4.70 17.98 -9.68
N GLY A 174 -4.23 19.23 -9.60
CA GLY A 174 -4.48 20.11 -8.46
C GLY A 174 -3.51 19.88 -7.30
N ILE A 175 -3.67 20.67 -6.28
CA ILE A 175 -2.85 20.64 -5.04
C ILE A 175 -3.77 20.85 -3.83
N GLU A 176 -3.45 20.20 -2.71
CA GLU A 176 -4.19 20.33 -1.46
C GLU A 176 -5.71 20.18 -1.64
N GLU A 177 -6.52 21.12 -1.23
CA GLU A 177 -7.99 21.06 -1.36
C GLU A 177 -8.50 20.93 -2.81
N SER A 178 -7.69 21.33 -3.80
CA SER A 178 -8.03 21.21 -5.23
C SER A 178 -7.57 19.89 -5.85
N PHE A 179 -6.88 19.02 -5.11
CA PHE A 179 -6.42 17.71 -5.58
C PHE A 179 -7.59 16.83 -6.05
N ARG A 180 -7.40 16.20 -7.22
CA ARG A 180 -8.36 15.28 -7.87
C ARG A 180 -7.66 14.10 -8.53
#